data_33da70e928b4777eb783dd220c763629
#
_entry.id   33da70e928b4777eb783dd220c763629
#
_cell.length_a   1.000
_cell.length_b   1.000
_cell.length_c   1.000
_cell.angle_alpha   90.00
_cell.angle_beta   90.00
_cell.angle_gamma   90.00
#
_symmetry.space_group_name_H-M   'P 1'
#
loop_
_entity.id
_entity.type
_entity.pdbx_description
1 polymer ?
#
loop_
_entity_poly.entity_id
_entity_poly.type
_entity_poly.pdbx_seq_one_letter_code
_entity_poly.pdbx_strand_id
1 'polypeptide(L)'
;MYKKLPTNRYKKTLKMLKEVCPAPAVIFDLGVRNPFSEIMKQNDYEVYNTNGVDLDEKPNLEIPKNVDLVTGFEIIEHLVSPYPLLKNIKAKRIFLTVPIKLWFSKAYKSKTDLLDRHYHEFEPWQFDWLLEKSGWKIIKKEYWKNPSNKIGIRPFLRRFTNRYYAVYAERSKESYTNYYKGVLNL
;
A
#
# COMPACT_ATOMS: atom_id res chain seq x y z
N MET A 1 -4.73 17.32 7.56
CA MET A 1 -4.34 18.09 6.35
C MET A 1 -2.82 18.15 6.25
N TYR A 2 -2.22 17.65 5.18
CA TYR A 2 -0.76 17.62 5.04
C TYR A 2 -0.21 19.04 4.99
N LYS A 3 0.59 19.42 5.97
CA LYS A 3 1.31 20.73 5.98
C LYS A 3 2.27 20.88 4.78
N LYS A 4 2.67 19.77 4.12
CA LYS A 4 3.50 19.74 2.92
C LYS A 4 3.23 18.43 2.17
N LEU A 5 2.87 18.54 0.88
CA LEU A 5 2.62 17.37 0.04
C LEU A 5 3.88 16.50 -0.11
N PRO A 6 3.79 15.18 -0.03
CA PRO A 6 4.93 14.27 -0.19
C PRO A 6 5.28 14.07 -1.67
N THR A 7 5.68 15.17 -2.34
CA THR A 7 5.85 15.24 -3.81
C THR A 7 6.77 14.16 -4.38
N ASN A 8 7.87 13.82 -3.69
CA ASN A 8 8.78 12.77 -4.16
C ASN A 8 8.13 11.37 -4.11
N ARG A 9 7.35 11.07 -3.07
CA ARG A 9 6.60 9.83 -2.99
C ARG A 9 5.55 9.78 -4.09
N TYR A 10 4.78 10.83 -4.27
CA TYR A 10 3.75 10.90 -5.32
C TYR A 10 4.32 10.72 -6.72
N LYS A 11 5.47 11.32 -7.04
CA LYS A 11 6.14 11.12 -8.33
C LYS A 11 6.53 9.65 -8.57
N LYS A 12 7.09 8.98 -7.55
CA LYS A 12 7.48 7.57 -7.64
C LYS A 12 6.26 6.65 -7.73
N THR A 13 5.22 6.91 -6.92
CA THR A 13 3.97 6.16 -6.97
C THR A 13 3.32 6.28 -8.35
N LEU A 14 3.22 7.50 -8.91
CA LEU A 14 2.65 7.72 -10.23
C LEU A 14 3.47 7.05 -11.33
N LYS A 15 4.82 7.09 -11.23
CA LYS A 15 5.69 6.41 -12.20
C LYS A 15 5.41 4.91 -12.20
N MET A 16 5.46 4.25 -11.03
CA MET A 16 5.19 2.82 -10.93
C MET A 16 3.75 2.47 -11.33
N LEU A 17 2.77 3.32 -10.98
CA LEU A 17 1.37 3.15 -11.38
C LEU A 17 1.24 3.08 -12.90
N LYS A 18 1.86 4.03 -13.64
CA LYS A 18 1.84 4.04 -15.11
C LYS A 18 2.50 2.80 -15.73
N GLU A 19 3.49 2.23 -15.06
CA GLU A 19 4.17 1.01 -15.53
C GLU A 19 3.31 -0.25 -15.32
N VAL A 20 2.59 -0.36 -14.20
CA VAL A 20 1.83 -1.57 -13.85
C VAL A 20 0.37 -1.51 -14.29
N CYS A 21 -0.17 -0.32 -14.50
CA CYS A 21 -1.53 -0.07 -14.96
C CYS A 21 -1.54 1.20 -15.82
N PRO A 22 -1.19 1.12 -17.11
CA PRO A 22 -1.23 2.29 -18.00
C PRO A 22 -2.64 2.90 -18.10
N ALA A 23 -2.70 4.23 -18.16
CA ALA A 23 -3.95 4.96 -18.41
C ALA A 23 -4.38 4.81 -19.90
N PRO A 24 -5.68 4.95 -20.23
CA PRO A 24 -6.79 5.15 -19.29
C PRO A 24 -7.14 3.87 -18.53
N ALA A 25 -7.44 3.97 -17.24
CA ALA A 25 -7.85 2.84 -16.41
C ALA A 25 -8.72 3.27 -15.22
N VAL A 26 -9.49 2.33 -14.70
CA VAL A 26 -10.38 2.53 -13.55
C VAL A 26 -9.70 2.04 -12.28
N ILE A 27 -9.53 2.93 -11.31
CA ILE A 27 -8.86 2.65 -10.04
C ILE A 27 -9.86 2.74 -8.89
N PHE A 28 -9.82 1.77 -7.99
CA PHE A 28 -10.47 1.87 -6.68
C PHE A 28 -9.40 2.06 -5.62
N ASP A 29 -9.33 3.26 -5.03
CA ASP A 29 -8.36 3.60 -4.00
C ASP A 29 -8.97 3.38 -2.60
N LEU A 30 -8.26 2.61 -1.77
CA LEU A 30 -8.70 2.24 -0.41
C LEU A 30 -8.73 3.43 0.56
N GLY A 31 -8.12 4.54 0.20
CA GLY A 31 -8.16 5.77 0.98
C GLY A 31 -9.34 6.67 0.63
N VAL A 32 -9.65 7.62 1.52
CA VAL A 32 -10.53 8.75 1.18
C VAL A 32 -9.90 9.63 0.11
N ARG A 33 -10.74 10.38 -0.62
CA ARG A 33 -10.25 11.33 -1.62
C ARG A 33 -9.16 12.25 -1.04
N ASN A 34 -8.05 12.32 -1.71
CA ASN A 34 -6.85 13.01 -1.26
C ASN A 34 -6.11 13.67 -2.44
N PRO A 35 -5.07 14.47 -2.22
CA PRO A 35 -4.33 15.12 -3.31
C PRO A 35 -3.75 14.17 -4.35
N PHE A 36 -3.43 12.92 -3.99
CA PHE A 36 -2.94 11.94 -4.96
C PHE A 36 -4.05 11.39 -5.85
N SER A 37 -5.29 11.28 -5.33
CA SER A 37 -6.46 10.96 -6.15
C SER A 37 -6.65 11.98 -7.29
N GLU A 38 -6.43 13.26 -7.02
CA GLU A 38 -6.50 14.31 -8.04
C GLU A 38 -5.35 14.20 -9.06
N ILE A 39 -4.14 13.85 -8.60
CA ILE A 39 -3.01 13.61 -9.51
C ILE A 39 -3.30 12.42 -10.43
N MET A 40 -3.88 11.34 -9.92
CA MET A 40 -4.29 10.21 -10.75
C MET A 40 -5.32 10.65 -11.81
N LYS A 41 -6.36 11.39 -11.42
CA LYS A 41 -7.37 11.92 -12.37
C LYS A 41 -6.77 12.81 -13.45
N GLN A 42 -5.81 13.67 -13.10
CA GLN A 42 -5.08 14.52 -14.06
C GLN A 42 -4.18 13.71 -15.01
N ASN A 43 -3.99 12.42 -14.76
CA ASN A 43 -3.23 11.49 -15.60
C ASN A 43 -4.14 10.41 -16.22
N ASP A 44 -5.38 10.76 -16.54
CA ASP A 44 -6.38 9.97 -17.27
C ASP A 44 -6.82 8.68 -16.56
N TYR A 45 -6.76 8.63 -15.20
CA TYR A 45 -7.37 7.58 -14.41
C TYR A 45 -8.75 7.99 -13.92
N GLU A 46 -9.72 7.10 -14.05
CA GLU A 46 -10.98 7.20 -13.32
C GLU A 46 -10.78 6.65 -11.91
N VAL A 47 -11.03 7.47 -10.88
CA VAL A 47 -10.68 7.10 -9.49
C VAL A 47 -11.92 7.14 -8.61
N TYR A 48 -12.25 5.98 -8.06
CA TYR A 48 -13.20 5.80 -6.96
C TYR A 48 -12.43 5.69 -5.64
N ASN A 49 -12.95 6.31 -4.59
CA ASN A 49 -12.36 6.26 -3.25
C ASN A 49 -13.35 5.65 -2.25
N THR A 50 -12.83 5.13 -1.14
CA THR A 50 -13.69 4.79 0.00
C THR A 50 -14.26 6.07 0.65
N ASN A 51 -15.47 5.96 1.21
CA ASN A 51 -16.15 7.10 1.84
C ASN A 51 -15.79 7.27 3.32
N GLY A 52 -14.55 6.97 3.73
CA GLY A 52 -14.10 7.09 5.11
C GLY A 52 -14.62 5.99 6.04
N VAL A 53 -15.00 4.85 5.49
CA VAL A 53 -15.36 3.67 6.27
C VAL A 53 -14.14 3.14 7.01
N ASP A 54 -14.34 2.64 8.22
CA ASP A 54 -13.31 1.88 8.92
C ASP A 54 -13.10 0.53 8.22
N LEU A 55 -11.90 0.34 7.67
CA LEU A 55 -11.58 -0.85 6.88
C LEU A 55 -11.34 -2.10 7.73
N ASP A 56 -11.08 -1.96 9.03
CA ASP A 56 -11.06 -3.08 9.96
C ASP A 56 -12.46 -3.59 10.25
N GLU A 57 -13.44 -2.68 10.42
CA GLU A 57 -14.85 -3.02 10.70
C GLU A 57 -15.60 -3.47 9.42
N LYS A 58 -15.22 -2.94 8.26
CA LYS A 58 -15.85 -3.23 6.95
C LYS A 58 -14.85 -3.76 5.93
N PRO A 59 -14.30 -4.95 6.13
CA PRO A 59 -13.31 -5.53 5.21
C PRO A 59 -13.90 -6.01 3.87
N ASN A 60 -15.23 -6.09 3.76
CA ASN A 60 -15.95 -6.47 2.54
C ASN A 60 -16.39 -5.24 1.77
N LEU A 61 -15.50 -4.69 0.97
CA LEU A 61 -15.78 -3.49 0.17
C LEU A 61 -16.60 -3.83 -1.07
N GLU A 62 -17.54 -2.94 -1.42
CA GLU A 62 -18.25 -2.97 -2.68
C GLU A 62 -17.39 -2.31 -3.76
N ILE A 63 -16.58 -3.13 -4.44
CA ILE A 63 -15.69 -2.67 -5.51
C ILE A 63 -16.44 -2.81 -6.84
N PRO A 64 -16.50 -1.75 -7.67
CA PRO A 64 -17.13 -1.80 -9.00
C PRO A 64 -16.50 -2.91 -9.86
N LYS A 65 -17.32 -3.59 -10.67
CA LYS A 65 -16.86 -4.74 -11.49
C LYS A 65 -15.86 -4.36 -12.58
N ASN A 66 -15.88 -3.12 -13.02
CA ASN A 66 -15.03 -2.57 -14.08
C ASN A 66 -13.68 -2.03 -13.55
N VAL A 67 -13.35 -2.25 -12.28
CA VAL A 67 -12.08 -1.78 -11.71
C VAL A 67 -10.90 -2.59 -12.27
N ASP A 68 -9.95 -1.86 -12.81
CA ASP A 68 -8.71 -2.40 -13.36
C ASP A 68 -7.68 -2.69 -12.27
N LEU A 69 -7.63 -1.85 -11.24
CA LEU A 69 -6.64 -1.92 -10.17
C LEU A 69 -7.21 -1.38 -8.86
N VAL A 70 -6.98 -2.08 -7.76
CA VAL A 70 -7.18 -1.54 -6.41
C VAL A 70 -5.86 -0.98 -5.90
N THR A 71 -5.90 0.24 -5.35
CA THR A 71 -4.73 0.89 -4.76
C THR A 71 -4.91 1.14 -3.27
N GLY A 72 -3.79 1.20 -2.53
CA GLY A 72 -3.77 1.58 -1.12
C GLY A 72 -2.39 2.14 -0.78
N PHE A 73 -2.29 3.46 -0.69
CA PHE A 73 -1.01 4.13 -0.50
C PHE A 73 -0.89 4.66 0.93
N GLU A 74 -0.07 4.00 1.76
CA GLU A 74 0.08 4.30 3.18
C GLU A 74 -1.26 4.16 3.92
N ILE A 75 -1.88 3.00 3.77
CA ILE A 75 -3.17 2.65 4.38
C ILE A 75 -3.04 1.41 5.26
N ILE A 76 -2.34 0.39 4.78
CA ILE A 76 -2.31 -0.95 5.40
C ILE A 76 -1.70 -0.94 6.80
N GLU A 77 -0.73 -0.07 7.05
CA GLU A 77 -0.11 0.11 8.36
C GLU A 77 -1.06 0.68 9.43
N HIS A 78 -2.14 1.33 9.00
CA HIS A 78 -3.16 1.90 9.90
C HIS A 78 -4.23 0.89 10.31
N LEU A 79 -4.27 -0.28 9.72
CA LEU A 79 -5.21 -1.34 10.07
C LEU A 79 -4.68 -2.15 11.25
N VAL A 80 -5.57 -2.50 12.16
CA VAL A 80 -5.29 -3.44 13.26
C VAL A 80 -5.14 -4.85 12.69
N SER A 81 -6.02 -5.22 11.73
CA SER A 81 -6.03 -6.53 11.09
C SER A 81 -6.15 -6.42 9.56
N PRO A 82 -5.05 -6.19 8.83
CA PRO A 82 -5.10 -5.99 7.38
C PRO A 82 -5.48 -7.25 6.59
N TYR A 83 -5.35 -8.45 7.17
CA TYR A 83 -5.60 -9.71 6.46
C TYR A 83 -7.03 -9.88 5.93
N PRO A 84 -8.11 -9.64 6.71
CA PRO A 84 -9.48 -9.77 6.21
C PRO A 84 -9.76 -8.84 5.02
N LEU A 85 -9.31 -7.60 5.08
CA LEU A 85 -9.44 -6.65 3.97
C LEU A 85 -8.74 -7.20 2.72
N LEU A 86 -7.45 -7.50 2.81
CA LEU A 86 -6.64 -7.95 1.68
C LEU A 86 -7.18 -9.25 1.05
N LYS A 87 -7.66 -10.17 1.88
CA LYS A 87 -8.28 -11.43 1.43
C LYS A 87 -9.59 -11.19 0.67
N ASN A 88 -10.40 -10.24 1.12
CA ASN A 88 -11.76 -10.03 0.62
C ASN A 88 -11.84 -9.04 -0.56
N ILE A 89 -10.78 -8.36 -0.93
CA ILE A 89 -10.73 -7.50 -2.13
C ILE A 89 -11.10 -8.34 -3.36
N LYS A 90 -12.22 -8.00 -4.01
CA LYS A 90 -12.72 -8.65 -5.22
C LYS A 90 -12.17 -7.96 -6.47
N ALA A 91 -10.85 -7.99 -6.64
CA ALA A 91 -10.18 -7.46 -7.82
C ALA A 91 -9.09 -8.41 -8.29
N LYS A 92 -8.62 -8.24 -9.53
CA LYS A 92 -7.54 -9.06 -10.11
C LYS A 92 -6.16 -8.55 -9.74
N ARG A 93 -6.02 -7.25 -9.49
CA ARG A 93 -4.74 -6.56 -9.33
C ARG A 93 -4.79 -5.58 -8.17
N ILE A 94 -3.69 -5.48 -7.44
CA ILE A 94 -3.51 -4.48 -6.38
C ILE A 94 -2.16 -3.79 -6.52
N PHE A 95 -2.10 -2.52 -6.15
CA PHE A 95 -0.85 -1.77 -5.99
C PHE A 95 -0.88 -1.06 -4.65
N LEU A 96 0.00 -1.47 -3.75
CA LEU A 96 0.05 -1.01 -2.37
C LEU A 96 1.41 -0.39 -2.05
N THR A 97 1.42 0.62 -1.18
CA THR A 97 2.65 1.09 -0.56
C THR A 97 2.50 1.10 0.96
N VAL A 98 3.57 0.74 1.65
CA VAL A 98 3.67 0.81 3.10
C VAL A 98 4.99 1.43 3.53
N PRO A 99 5.04 2.16 4.65
CA PRO A 99 6.29 2.54 5.27
C PRO A 99 6.95 1.30 5.88
N ILE A 100 8.27 1.18 5.73
CA ILE A 100 9.02 0.09 6.33
C ILE A 100 9.78 0.55 7.56
N LYS A 101 10.00 -0.40 8.46
CA LYS A 101 10.74 -0.21 9.69
C LYS A 101 12.15 0.31 9.42
N LEU A 102 12.54 1.35 10.14
CA LEU A 102 13.89 1.89 10.09
C LEU A 102 14.68 1.37 11.29
N TRP A 103 15.81 0.70 11.04
CA TRP A 103 16.66 0.11 12.09
C TRP A 103 17.20 1.13 13.10
N PHE A 104 17.32 2.40 12.71
CA PHE A 104 17.85 3.49 13.54
C PHE A 104 16.74 4.36 14.16
N SER A 105 15.48 3.98 14.04
CA SER A 105 14.35 4.78 14.53
C SER A 105 13.35 3.91 15.29
N LYS A 106 12.75 4.47 16.33
CA LYS A 106 11.57 3.87 16.95
C LYS A 106 10.40 3.90 15.96
N ALA A 107 9.46 2.99 16.15
CA ALA A 107 8.19 2.94 15.43
C ALA A 107 7.49 4.32 15.45
N TYR A 108 6.79 4.63 14.38
CA TYR A 108 6.03 5.87 14.30
C TYR A 108 4.88 5.82 15.31
N LYS A 109 4.71 6.92 16.02
CA LYS A 109 3.62 7.09 16.98
C LYS A 109 3.07 8.50 16.85
N SER A 110 1.86 8.63 16.31
CA SER A 110 1.11 9.87 16.41
C SER A 110 0.66 10.09 17.85
N LYS A 111 0.86 11.29 18.37
CA LYS A 111 0.44 11.69 19.73
C LYS A 111 -0.91 12.39 19.72
N THR A 112 -1.30 12.97 18.61
CA THR A 112 -2.42 13.91 18.51
C THR A 112 -3.50 13.47 17.53
N ASP A 113 -3.16 12.65 16.55
CA ASP A 113 -4.08 12.18 15.53
C ASP A 113 -4.34 10.67 15.70
N LEU A 114 -5.57 10.32 16.03
CA LEU A 114 -5.98 8.92 16.23
C LEU A 114 -6.04 8.16 14.92
N LEU A 115 -6.33 8.83 13.81
CA LEU A 115 -6.40 8.24 12.47
C LEU A 115 -5.01 8.02 11.86
N ASP A 116 -3.97 8.70 12.38
CA ASP A 116 -2.58 8.57 11.93
C ASP A 116 -1.78 7.62 12.86
N ARG A 117 -2.43 6.62 13.44
CA ARG A 117 -1.77 5.58 14.23
C ARG A 117 -1.30 4.47 13.32
N HIS A 118 -0.01 4.11 13.41
CA HIS A 118 0.53 2.91 12.79
C HIS A 118 0.42 1.75 13.77
N TYR A 119 -0.41 0.78 13.46
CA TYR A 119 -0.46 -0.48 14.19
C TYR A 119 0.64 -1.43 13.73
N HIS A 120 1.12 -1.23 12.48
CA HIS A 120 2.21 -2.01 11.90
C HIS A 120 3.35 -1.12 11.42
N GLU A 121 4.58 -1.58 11.61
CA GLU A 121 5.78 -1.15 10.89
C GLU A 121 6.39 -2.39 10.27
N PHE A 122 6.09 -2.62 9.00
CA PHE A 122 6.50 -3.82 8.30
C PHE A 122 8.01 -3.85 8.03
N GLU A 123 8.59 -5.04 8.20
CA GLU A 123 9.74 -5.44 7.40
C GLU A 123 9.22 -5.97 6.05
N PRO A 124 9.95 -5.78 4.92
CA PRO A 124 9.44 -6.16 3.60
C PRO A 124 8.92 -7.60 3.51
N TRP A 125 9.64 -8.56 4.09
CA TRP A 125 9.25 -9.97 4.09
C TRP A 125 7.94 -10.25 4.85
N GLN A 126 7.65 -9.49 5.92
CA GLN A 126 6.38 -9.63 6.65
C GLN A 126 5.20 -9.19 5.79
N PHE A 127 5.38 -8.10 5.03
CA PHE A 127 4.36 -7.63 4.10
C PHE A 127 4.17 -8.59 2.92
N ASP A 128 5.26 -9.14 2.38
CA ASP A 128 5.22 -10.16 1.34
C ASP A 128 4.39 -11.38 1.80
N TRP A 129 4.67 -11.92 2.97
CA TRP A 129 3.92 -13.06 3.53
C TRP A 129 2.46 -12.75 3.80
N LEU A 130 2.16 -11.53 4.26
CA LEU A 130 0.77 -11.09 4.43
C LEU A 130 0.00 -11.10 3.10
N LEU A 131 0.62 -10.60 2.03
CA LEU A 131 0.04 -10.59 0.69
C LEU A 131 -0.15 -12.01 0.15
N GLU A 132 0.86 -12.84 0.23
CA GLU A 132 0.80 -14.24 -0.20
C GLU A 132 -0.30 -14.99 0.55
N LYS A 133 -0.36 -14.88 1.88
CA LYS A 133 -1.40 -15.50 2.70
C LYS A 133 -2.80 -14.99 2.36
N SER A 134 -2.92 -13.75 1.93
CA SER A 134 -4.18 -13.15 1.50
C SER A 134 -4.56 -13.50 0.07
N GLY A 135 -3.76 -14.36 -0.62
CA GLY A 135 -4.04 -14.85 -1.97
C GLY A 135 -3.54 -13.93 -3.08
N TRP A 136 -2.46 -13.19 -2.84
CA TRP A 136 -1.82 -12.32 -3.82
C TRP A 136 -0.45 -12.83 -4.22
N LYS A 137 -0.20 -12.92 -5.53
CA LYS A 137 1.13 -13.21 -6.09
C LYS A 137 1.83 -11.90 -6.42
N ILE A 138 2.96 -11.65 -5.79
CA ILE A 138 3.75 -10.45 -6.02
C ILE A 138 4.41 -10.56 -7.41
N ILE A 139 4.17 -9.54 -8.24
CA ILE A 139 4.71 -9.43 -9.60
C ILE A 139 5.85 -8.43 -9.66
N LYS A 140 5.69 -7.28 -8.99
CA LYS A 140 6.70 -6.23 -8.97
C LYS A 140 6.79 -5.58 -7.60
N LYS A 141 8.02 -5.24 -7.20
CA LYS A 141 8.30 -4.53 -5.96
C LYS A 141 9.41 -3.49 -6.13
N GLU A 142 9.26 -2.37 -5.44
CA GLU A 142 10.25 -1.31 -5.42
C GLU A 142 10.48 -0.80 -4.00
N TYR A 143 11.68 -0.30 -3.76
CA TYR A 143 12.09 0.32 -2.50
C TYR A 143 12.40 1.78 -2.73
N TRP A 144 11.79 2.66 -1.95
CA TRP A 144 11.97 4.09 -2.13
C TRP A 144 12.57 4.75 -0.90
N LYS A 145 13.61 5.55 -1.14
CA LYS A 145 14.20 6.43 -0.12
C LYS A 145 13.33 7.67 0.05
N ASN A 146 13.37 8.24 1.25
CA ASN A 146 12.79 9.54 1.56
C ASN A 146 13.85 10.44 2.21
N PRO A 147 14.79 10.99 1.44
CA PRO A 147 15.84 11.86 1.97
C PRO A 147 15.23 13.09 2.61
N SER A 148 15.89 13.58 3.65
CA SER A 148 15.53 14.81 4.35
C SER A 148 16.63 15.84 4.18
N ASN A 149 16.25 17.11 3.99
CA ASN A 149 17.19 18.24 3.92
C ASN A 149 17.57 18.78 5.31
N LYS A 150 17.07 18.18 6.39
CA LYS A 150 17.45 18.55 7.75
C LYS A 150 18.88 18.07 8.05
N ILE A 151 19.58 18.80 8.92
CA ILE A 151 20.92 18.43 9.42
C ILE A 151 20.75 17.49 10.63
N GLY A 152 21.59 16.47 10.73
CA GLY A 152 21.65 15.55 11.86
C GLY A 152 21.83 14.08 11.43
N ILE A 153 22.13 13.20 12.39
CA ILE A 153 22.42 11.77 12.15
C ILE A 153 21.23 11.06 11.49
N ARG A 154 20.01 11.22 12.01
CA ARG A 154 18.80 10.59 11.43
C ARG A 154 18.51 11.05 10.00
N PRO A 155 18.51 12.37 9.67
CA PRO A 155 18.40 12.84 8.30
C PRO A 155 19.49 12.32 7.37
N PHE A 156 20.72 12.21 7.85
CA PHE A 156 21.84 11.63 7.10
C PHE A 156 21.57 10.16 6.76
N LEU A 157 21.23 9.32 7.73
CA LEU A 157 20.92 7.90 7.53
C LEU A 157 19.74 7.68 6.57
N ARG A 158 18.74 8.57 6.55
CA ARG A 158 17.59 8.51 5.61
C ARG A 158 17.99 8.65 4.13
N ARG A 159 19.16 9.19 3.82
CA ARG A 159 19.64 9.27 2.43
C ARG A 159 20.04 7.91 1.89
N PHE A 160 20.43 6.99 2.76
CA PHE A 160 20.91 5.66 2.40
C PHE A 160 19.88 4.56 2.65
N THR A 161 18.87 4.81 3.48
CA THR A 161 17.89 3.80 3.91
C THR A 161 16.57 3.98 3.17
N ASN A 162 16.01 2.85 2.73
CA ASN A 162 14.67 2.83 2.15
C ASN A 162 13.63 3.11 3.23
N ARG A 163 12.59 3.87 2.88
CA ARG A 163 11.50 4.25 3.79
C ARG A 163 10.16 3.68 3.34
N TYR A 164 9.97 3.48 2.05
CA TYR A 164 8.73 2.97 1.51
C TYR A 164 8.98 1.71 0.71
N TYR A 165 8.04 0.81 0.82
CA TYR A 165 7.97 -0.43 0.05
C TYR A 165 6.70 -0.40 -0.79
N ALA A 166 6.88 -0.53 -2.08
CA ALA A 166 5.81 -0.50 -3.07
C ALA A 166 5.69 -1.88 -3.71
N VAL A 167 4.47 -2.42 -3.76
CA VAL A 167 4.20 -3.78 -4.26
C VAL A 167 3.03 -3.74 -5.22
N TYR A 168 3.24 -4.24 -6.43
CA TYR A 168 2.19 -4.63 -7.36
C TYR A 168 2.02 -6.14 -7.31
N ALA A 169 0.79 -6.60 -7.13
CA ALA A 169 0.46 -8.01 -7.04
C ALA A 169 -0.83 -8.35 -7.80
N GLU A 170 -0.94 -9.59 -8.21
CA GLU A 170 -2.09 -10.13 -8.90
C GLU A 170 -2.76 -11.22 -8.06
N ARG A 171 -4.07 -11.41 -8.25
CA ARG A 171 -4.80 -12.46 -7.54
C ARG A 171 -4.22 -13.82 -7.93
N SER A 172 -3.75 -14.57 -6.96
CA SER A 172 -3.27 -15.94 -7.19
C SER A 172 -4.41 -16.84 -7.65
N LYS A 173 -4.14 -17.69 -8.63
CA LYS A 173 -5.07 -18.75 -9.06
C LYS A 173 -5.08 -19.93 -8.08
N GLU A 174 -4.02 -20.11 -7.33
CA GLU A 174 -3.88 -21.17 -6.33
C GLU A 174 -4.26 -20.65 -4.95
N SER A 175 -5.06 -21.41 -4.22
CA SER A 175 -5.30 -21.08 -2.82
C SER A 175 -4.02 -21.30 -2.01
N TYR A 176 -3.74 -20.42 -1.06
CA TYR A 176 -2.63 -20.56 -0.14
C TYR A 176 -2.62 -21.93 0.58
N THR A 177 -3.79 -22.50 0.83
CA THR A 177 -3.96 -23.83 1.42
C THR A 177 -3.40 -24.94 0.52
N ASN A 178 -3.53 -24.83 -0.81
CA ASN A 178 -3.00 -25.81 -1.75
C ASN A 178 -1.47 -25.71 -1.86
N TYR A 179 -0.91 -24.51 -1.76
CA TYR A 179 0.55 -24.33 -1.68
C TYR A 179 1.14 -25.06 -0.47
N TYR A 180 0.54 -24.89 0.72
CA TYR A 180 1.01 -25.57 1.94
C TYR A 180 0.83 -27.09 1.90
N LYS A 181 -0.26 -27.60 1.31
CA LYS A 181 -0.45 -29.05 1.14
C LYS A 181 0.64 -29.64 0.25
N GLY A 182 1.07 -28.96 -0.81
CA GLY A 182 2.16 -29.38 -1.66
C GLY A 182 3.53 -29.37 -0.97
N VAL A 183 3.79 -28.41 -0.06
CA VAL A 183 5.06 -28.29 0.67
C VAL A 183 5.15 -29.25 1.86
N LEU A 184 4.03 -29.57 2.51
CA LEU A 184 3.99 -30.41 3.69
C LEU A 184 3.66 -31.89 3.37
N ASN A 185 3.46 -32.25 2.09
CA ASN A 185 3.06 -33.61 1.67
C ASN A 185 1.83 -34.15 2.42
N LEU A 186 0.86 -33.26 2.76
CA LEU A 186 -0.38 -33.59 3.47
C LEU A 186 -1.51 -33.89 2.49
#